data_c75724a517ee43057d234d3c2bca1a0b
#
_entry.id   c75724a517ee43057d234d3c2bca1a0b
#
_cell.length_a   1.000
_cell.length_b   1.000
_cell.length_c   1.000
_cell.angle_alpha   90.00
_cell.angle_beta   90.00
_cell.angle_gamma   90.00
#
_symmetry.space_group_name_H-M   'P 1'
#
loop_
_entity.id
_entity.type
_entity.pdbx_description
1 polymer ?
#
loop_
_entity_poly.entity_id
_entity_poly.type
_entity_poly.pdbx_seq_one_letter_code
_entity_poly.pdbx_strand_id
1 'polypeptide(L)'
;MINIEGLTKTFDGYNAVDGVTCSIQDGCIYGMVGSNGSGKSTFLRLIAGIYKPDKGNVYIDGIPVYEHPEVKNKLAFVPDDLYFVNNSSMKRMAGFYNCVYSNFDMDRFCSLSEMFKLDINKSVSTFSKGMKIQAAIILAVSSHPQYLLLDETFDGLDPVMRNLVKNMVCQDVEDNNMTVIMTSHSLRELEDTCDQLALLHKGGLVLESDILDLKTSLFKIQIAFVEKYDRSMFDGFDILHFSKHGSVSNIIMRGDKEAVAEHLKAMKPAILDILPLTLEEVFTYEMETLGYVFNPEIFEKEDRA
;
A
#
# COMPACT_ATOMS: atom_id res chain seq x y z
N MET A 1 1.10 11.58 -13.77
CA MET A 1 -0.01 10.62 -13.66
C MET A 1 0.37 9.30 -14.32
N ILE A 2 0.14 8.16 -13.66
CA ILE A 2 0.39 6.82 -14.22
C ILE A 2 -0.96 6.22 -14.65
N ASN A 3 -1.08 5.83 -15.91
CA ASN A 3 -2.24 5.14 -16.45
C ASN A 3 -1.88 3.70 -16.83
N ILE A 4 -2.67 2.76 -16.39
CA ILE A 4 -2.50 1.33 -16.60
C ILE A 4 -3.75 0.80 -17.30
N GLU A 5 -3.56 0.17 -18.48
CA GLU A 5 -4.67 -0.23 -19.35
C GLU A 5 -4.56 -1.71 -19.70
N GLY A 6 -5.44 -2.54 -19.15
CA GLY A 6 -5.56 -3.97 -19.45
C GLY A 6 -4.25 -4.75 -19.27
N LEU A 7 -3.46 -4.37 -18.28
CA LEU A 7 -2.09 -4.85 -18.07
C LEU A 7 -2.07 -6.33 -17.73
N THR A 8 -1.37 -7.12 -18.53
CA THR A 8 -1.24 -8.58 -18.33
C THR A 8 0.22 -9.01 -18.46
N LYS A 9 0.66 -9.84 -17.54
CA LYS A 9 1.97 -10.49 -17.57
C LYS A 9 1.86 -11.96 -17.17
N THR A 10 2.39 -12.81 -18.02
CA THR A 10 2.34 -14.27 -17.87
C THR A 10 3.74 -14.84 -17.72
N PHE A 11 3.94 -15.78 -16.81
CA PHE A 11 5.15 -16.59 -16.67
C PHE A 11 4.75 -18.06 -16.65
N ASP A 12 5.32 -18.86 -17.53
CA ASP A 12 5.10 -20.32 -17.60
C ASP A 12 3.60 -20.72 -17.61
N GLY A 13 2.76 -19.92 -18.30
CA GLY A 13 1.31 -20.14 -18.41
C GLY A 13 0.49 -19.64 -17.22
N TYR A 14 1.11 -19.04 -16.21
CA TYR A 14 0.44 -18.42 -15.08
C TYR A 14 0.40 -16.89 -15.23
N ASN A 15 -0.79 -16.30 -15.13
CA ASN A 15 -0.95 -14.85 -15.16
C ASN A 15 -0.55 -14.26 -13.81
N ALA A 16 0.64 -13.69 -13.73
CA ALA A 16 1.11 -13.00 -12.54
C ALA A 16 0.45 -11.63 -12.36
N VAL A 17 0.07 -10.98 -13.47
CA VAL A 17 -0.81 -9.82 -13.55
C VAL A 17 -1.82 -10.10 -14.65
N ASP A 18 -3.11 -9.89 -14.40
CA ASP A 18 -4.19 -10.30 -15.29
C ASP A 18 -5.23 -9.20 -15.52
N GLY A 19 -5.09 -8.48 -16.63
CA GLY A 19 -6.05 -7.49 -17.11
C GLY A 19 -6.20 -6.25 -16.21
N VAL A 20 -5.19 -5.89 -15.42
CA VAL A 20 -5.27 -4.77 -14.48
C VAL A 20 -5.42 -3.44 -15.22
N THR A 21 -6.44 -2.68 -14.82
CA THR A 21 -6.69 -1.31 -15.31
C THR A 21 -6.93 -0.41 -14.10
N CYS A 22 -6.09 0.61 -13.94
CA CYS A 22 -6.18 1.61 -12.87
C CYS A 22 -5.43 2.88 -13.25
N SER A 23 -5.60 3.95 -12.47
CA SER A 23 -4.86 5.20 -12.66
C SER A 23 -4.38 5.75 -11.32
N ILE A 24 -3.10 6.11 -11.24
CA ILE A 24 -2.46 6.64 -10.04
C ILE A 24 -2.23 8.12 -10.26
N GLN A 25 -2.80 8.93 -9.38
CA GLN A 25 -2.69 10.39 -9.44
C GLN A 25 -1.29 10.85 -9.05
N ASP A 26 -0.89 12.03 -9.53
CA ASP A 26 0.37 12.62 -9.09
C ASP A 26 0.26 13.18 -7.66
N GLY A 27 1.37 13.16 -6.93
CA GLY A 27 1.46 13.72 -5.58
C GLY A 27 0.68 12.95 -4.53
N CYS A 28 0.52 11.63 -4.69
CA CYS A 28 -0.13 10.76 -3.70
C CYS A 28 0.74 9.56 -3.32
N ILE A 29 0.40 8.94 -2.22
CA ILE A 29 0.97 7.65 -1.81
C ILE A 29 -0.07 6.56 -2.08
N TYR A 30 0.23 5.73 -3.07
CA TYR A 30 -0.61 4.62 -3.51
C TYR A 30 -0.11 3.32 -2.90
N GLY A 31 -0.90 2.72 -2.03
CA GLY A 31 -0.61 1.44 -1.38
C GLY A 31 -1.20 0.27 -2.17
N MET A 32 -0.42 -0.77 -2.38
CA MET A 32 -0.92 -2.01 -2.96
C MET A 32 -0.73 -3.16 -1.98
N VAL A 33 -1.83 -3.76 -1.56
CA VAL A 33 -1.85 -4.90 -0.65
C VAL A 33 -2.23 -6.18 -1.38
N GLY A 34 -1.76 -7.30 -0.87
CA GLY A 34 -2.11 -8.64 -1.37
C GLY A 34 -1.21 -9.70 -0.78
N SER A 35 -1.67 -10.94 -0.76
CA SER A 35 -0.90 -12.09 -0.29
C SER A 35 0.37 -12.31 -1.13
N ASN A 36 1.31 -13.09 -0.58
CA ASN A 36 2.50 -13.50 -1.34
C ASN A 36 2.09 -14.24 -2.62
N GLY A 37 2.72 -13.88 -3.73
CA GLY A 37 2.36 -14.40 -5.05
C GLY A 37 1.13 -13.77 -5.71
N SER A 38 0.50 -12.73 -5.12
CA SER A 38 -0.64 -12.05 -5.75
C SER A 38 -0.28 -11.22 -6.99
N GLY A 39 1.01 -10.96 -7.25
CA GLY A 39 1.49 -10.23 -8.43
C GLY A 39 2.05 -8.83 -8.15
N LYS A 40 2.11 -8.35 -6.89
CA LYS A 40 2.56 -7.00 -6.50
C LYS A 40 3.92 -6.61 -7.09
N SER A 41 4.94 -7.41 -6.83
CA SER A 41 6.30 -7.15 -7.34
C SER A 41 6.37 -7.19 -8.87
N THR A 42 5.57 -8.05 -9.50
CA THR A 42 5.47 -8.10 -10.97
C THR A 42 4.82 -6.82 -11.51
N PHE A 43 3.78 -6.35 -10.86
CA PHE A 43 3.10 -5.11 -11.20
C PHE A 43 4.04 -3.90 -11.07
N LEU A 44 4.80 -3.77 -9.99
CA LEU A 44 5.81 -2.70 -9.84
C LEU A 44 6.89 -2.78 -10.91
N ARG A 45 7.38 -3.99 -11.25
CA ARG A 45 8.37 -4.16 -12.32
C ARG A 45 7.85 -3.82 -13.71
N LEU A 46 6.55 -3.97 -13.94
CA LEU A 46 5.89 -3.50 -15.17
C LEU A 46 5.81 -1.98 -15.20
N ILE A 47 5.44 -1.33 -14.08
CA ILE A 47 5.45 0.14 -13.95
C ILE A 47 6.88 0.70 -14.11
N ALA A 48 7.88 0.03 -13.54
CA ALA A 48 9.28 0.42 -13.71
C ALA A 48 9.81 0.19 -15.13
N GLY A 49 9.02 -0.46 -16.01
CA GLY A 49 9.46 -0.83 -17.36
C GLY A 49 10.62 -1.84 -17.39
N ILE A 50 10.75 -2.64 -16.30
CA ILE A 50 11.71 -3.76 -16.22
C ILE A 50 11.18 -4.93 -17.02
N TYR A 51 9.87 -5.23 -16.85
CA TYR A 51 9.21 -6.26 -17.65
C TYR A 51 8.41 -5.63 -18.79
N LYS A 52 8.46 -6.30 -19.95
CA LYS A 52 7.55 -6.02 -21.04
C LYS A 52 6.19 -6.64 -20.72
N PRO A 53 5.08 -5.89 -20.81
CA PRO A 53 3.76 -6.47 -20.72
C PRO A 53 3.48 -7.41 -21.90
N ASP A 54 2.70 -8.47 -21.67
CA ASP A 54 2.25 -9.37 -22.71
C ASP A 54 0.98 -8.84 -23.38
N LYS A 55 0.13 -8.11 -22.59
CA LYS A 55 -1.00 -7.33 -23.10
C LYS A 55 -1.13 -6.03 -22.31
N GLY A 56 -1.80 -5.05 -22.90
CA GLY A 56 -2.00 -3.75 -22.29
C GLY A 56 -0.73 -2.92 -22.25
N ASN A 57 -0.77 -1.80 -21.57
CA ASN A 57 0.35 -0.87 -21.45
C ASN A 57 0.34 -0.12 -20.12
N VAL A 58 1.51 0.40 -19.75
CA VAL A 58 1.69 1.38 -18.68
C VAL A 58 2.16 2.68 -19.32
N TYR A 59 1.48 3.78 -19.01
CA TYR A 59 1.82 5.12 -19.47
C TYR A 59 2.15 6.01 -18.28
N ILE A 60 3.19 6.82 -18.42
CA ILE A 60 3.50 7.93 -17.53
C ILE A 60 3.44 9.21 -18.33
N ASP A 61 2.59 10.14 -17.95
CA ASP A 61 2.34 11.39 -18.69
C ASP A 61 1.98 11.14 -20.16
N GLY A 62 1.25 10.07 -20.44
CA GLY A 62 0.84 9.66 -21.79
C GLY A 62 1.92 8.94 -22.62
N ILE A 63 3.12 8.74 -22.07
CA ILE A 63 4.23 8.06 -22.78
C ILE A 63 4.35 6.63 -22.24
N PRO A 64 4.44 5.60 -23.12
CA PRO A 64 4.66 4.22 -22.66
C PRO A 64 5.97 4.10 -21.88
N VAL A 65 5.98 3.33 -20.79
CA VAL A 65 7.19 3.21 -19.94
C VAL A 65 8.22 2.25 -20.53
N TYR A 66 7.76 1.15 -21.14
CA TYR A 66 8.67 0.14 -21.68
C TYR A 66 9.48 0.68 -22.85
N GLU A 67 10.82 0.54 -22.79
CA GLU A 67 11.79 1.02 -23.79
C GLU A 67 11.85 2.56 -23.98
N HIS A 68 11.35 3.35 -23.02
CA HIS A 68 11.42 4.81 -23.04
C HIS A 68 12.33 5.33 -21.91
N PRO A 69 13.64 5.54 -22.16
CA PRO A 69 14.60 5.97 -21.14
C PRO A 69 14.26 7.31 -20.48
N GLU A 70 13.65 8.24 -21.21
CA GLU A 70 13.24 9.54 -20.70
C GLU A 70 12.16 9.45 -19.61
N VAL A 71 11.29 8.45 -19.69
CA VAL A 71 10.29 8.16 -18.64
C VAL A 71 10.95 7.48 -17.46
N LYS A 72 11.88 6.55 -17.73
CA LYS A 72 12.59 5.82 -16.67
C LYS A 72 13.46 6.73 -15.80
N ASN A 73 13.97 7.85 -16.33
CA ASN A 73 14.69 8.84 -15.55
C ASN A 73 13.83 9.56 -14.50
N LYS A 74 12.50 9.50 -14.62
CA LYS A 74 11.56 10.04 -13.62
C LYS A 74 11.26 9.04 -12.51
N LEU A 75 11.68 7.78 -12.65
CA LEU A 75 11.36 6.67 -11.75
C LEU A 75 12.56 6.31 -10.89
N ALA A 76 12.32 6.03 -9.61
CA ALA A 76 13.25 5.28 -8.77
C ALA A 76 12.53 4.03 -8.24
N PHE A 77 13.21 2.89 -8.26
CA PHE A 77 12.66 1.63 -7.83
C PHE A 77 13.54 0.98 -6.77
N VAL A 78 12.97 0.69 -5.62
CA VAL A 78 13.60 -0.06 -4.53
C VAL A 78 12.91 -1.42 -4.46
N PRO A 79 13.52 -2.49 -4.99
CA PRO A 79 12.96 -3.83 -4.95
C PRO A 79 13.12 -4.48 -3.58
N ASP A 80 12.33 -5.50 -3.28
CA ASP A 80 12.51 -6.35 -2.09
C ASP A 80 13.89 -7.05 -2.10
N ASP A 81 14.28 -7.64 -3.23
CA ASP A 81 15.61 -8.23 -3.41
C ASP A 81 16.62 -7.14 -3.85
N LEU A 82 17.29 -6.56 -2.87
CA LEU A 82 18.24 -5.47 -3.07
C LEU A 82 19.55 -5.92 -3.68
N TYR A 83 19.95 -5.30 -4.76
CA TYR A 83 21.26 -5.49 -5.38
C TYR A 83 22.15 -4.26 -5.23
N PHE A 84 23.37 -4.46 -4.74
CA PHE A 84 24.43 -3.46 -4.72
C PHE A 84 25.66 -4.00 -5.44
N VAL A 85 26.42 -3.12 -6.09
CA VAL A 85 27.67 -3.52 -6.73
C VAL A 85 28.62 -4.11 -5.68
N ASN A 86 29.18 -5.27 -5.98
CA ASN A 86 30.04 -5.99 -5.05
C ASN A 86 31.17 -5.11 -4.51
N ASN A 87 31.42 -5.19 -3.20
CA ASN A 87 32.44 -4.42 -2.48
C ASN A 87 32.34 -2.89 -2.66
N SER A 88 31.14 -2.38 -2.99
CA SER A 88 30.93 -0.93 -3.06
C SER A 88 30.59 -0.35 -1.70
N SER A 89 31.06 0.87 -1.44
CA SER A 89 30.54 1.71 -0.36
C SER A 89 29.31 2.48 -0.82
N MET A 90 28.52 3.02 0.14
CA MET A 90 27.41 3.92 -0.20
C MET A 90 27.87 5.11 -1.05
N LYS A 91 29.02 5.70 -0.72
CA LYS A 91 29.60 6.80 -1.49
C LYS A 91 29.87 6.40 -2.95
N ARG A 92 30.36 5.17 -3.18
CA ARG A 92 30.58 4.66 -4.54
C ARG A 92 29.27 4.43 -5.27
N MET A 93 28.25 3.92 -4.57
CA MET A 93 26.91 3.77 -5.13
C MET A 93 26.29 5.13 -5.47
N ALA A 94 26.42 6.14 -4.61
CA ALA A 94 25.98 7.51 -4.89
C ALA A 94 26.65 8.09 -6.13
N GLY A 95 27.97 7.86 -6.31
CA GLY A 95 28.68 8.24 -7.53
C GLY A 95 28.11 7.55 -8.79
N PHE A 96 27.73 6.28 -8.69
CA PHE A 96 27.05 5.57 -9.77
C PHE A 96 25.67 6.17 -10.08
N TYR A 97 24.85 6.43 -9.06
CA TYR A 97 23.53 7.07 -9.21
C TYR A 97 23.68 8.46 -9.85
N ASN A 98 24.68 9.26 -9.44
CA ASN A 98 24.94 10.57 -10.02
C ASN A 98 25.35 10.52 -11.51
N CYS A 99 25.88 9.40 -11.99
CA CYS A 99 26.14 9.19 -13.41
C CYS A 99 24.89 8.81 -14.22
N VAL A 100 23.90 8.19 -13.57
CA VAL A 100 22.68 7.67 -14.22
C VAL A 100 21.56 8.69 -14.15
N TYR A 101 21.36 9.29 -13.00
CA TYR A 101 20.28 10.25 -12.72
C TYR A 101 20.81 11.68 -12.78
N SER A 102 20.30 12.47 -13.73
CA SER A 102 20.73 13.87 -13.93
C SER A 102 20.45 14.78 -12.74
N ASN A 103 19.46 14.43 -11.93
CA ASN A 103 19.01 15.22 -10.79
C ASN A 103 19.50 14.68 -9.44
N PHE A 104 20.50 13.78 -9.45
CA PHE A 104 21.00 13.20 -8.20
C PHE A 104 21.65 14.29 -7.34
N ASP A 105 21.17 14.42 -6.10
CA ASP A 105 21.63 15.41 -5.12
C ASP A 105 22.58 14.76 -4.11
N MET A 106 23.89 15.09 -4.24
CA MET A 106 24.92 14.57 -3.37
C MET A 106 24.84 15.16 -1.95
N ASP A 107 24.41 16.40 -1.80
CA ASP A 107 24.30 17.05 -0.48
C ASP A 107 23.12 16.45 0.29
N ARG A 108 21.99 16.21 -0.38
CA ARG A 108 20.86 15.48 0.18
C ARG A 108 21.24 14.06 0.58
N PHE A 109 21.97 13.34 -0.29
CA PHE A 109 22.49 12.00 0.02
C PHE A 109 23.33 12.00 1.30
N CYS A 110 24.25 12.97 1.46
CA CYS A 110 25.08 13.08 2.64
C CYS A 110 24.25 13.38 3.90
N SER A 111 23.33 14.35 3.81
CA SER A 111 22.45 14.74 4.92
C SER A 111 21.55 13.61 5.40
N LEU A 112 20.92 12.88 4.47
CA LEU A 112 20.10 11.71 4.79
C LEU A 112 20.96 10.59 5.39
N SER A 113 22.14 10.33 4.85
CA SER A 113 23.03 9.30 5.39
C SER A 113 23.47 9.61 6.83
N GLU A 114 23.68 10.87 7.17
CA GLU A 114 23.97 11.32 8.54
C GLU A 114 22.73 11.14 9.45
N MET A 115 21.54 11.56 9.00
CA MET A 115 20.27 11.40 9.72
C MET A 115 20.01 9.94 10.08
N PHE A 116 20.25 9.02 9.15
CA PHE A 116 20.09 7.58 9.33
C PHE A 116 21.30 6.91 10.02
N LYS A 117 22.34 7.67 10.35
CA LYS A 117 23.60 7.19 10.97
C LYS A 117 24.30 6.11 10.15
N LEU A 118 24.22 6.17 8.84
CA LEU A 118 24.91 5.26 7.93
C LEU A 118 26.27 5.83 7.53
N ASP A 119 27.32 5.04 7.76
CA ASP A 119 28.69 5.41 7.33
C ASP A 119 28.83 5.18 5.81
N ILE A 120 28.86 6.27 5.05
CA ILE A 120 28.93 6.26 3.59
C ILE A 120 30.22 5.64 3.03
N ASN A 121 31.27 5.52 3.83
CA ASN A 121 32.55 4.95 3.40
C ASN A 121 32.63 3.44 3.63
N LYS A 122 31.75 2.86 4.47
CA LYS A 122 31.70 1.42 4.70
C LYS A 122 31.14 0.68 3.48
N SER A 123 31.61 -0.54 3.30
CA SER A 123 31.06 -1.44 2.28
C SER A 123 29.61 -1.81 2.61
N VAL A 124 28.70 -1.68 1.64
CA VAL A 124 27.29 -2.05 1.81
C VAL A 124 27.13 -3.55 2.13
N SER A 125 28.10 -4.38 1.75
CA SER A 125 28.09 -5.81 2.10
C SER A 125 28.11 -6.08 3.60
N THR A 126 28.62 -5.12 4.40
CA THR A 126 28.71 -5.21 5.87
C THR A 126 27.44 -4.71 6.58
N PHE A 127 26.50 -4.14 5.83
CA PHE A 127 25.25 -3.64 6.39
C PHE A 127 24.29 -4.77 6.73
N SER A 128 23.52 -4.59 7.80
CA SER A 128 22.34 -5.44 8.09
C SER A 128 21.29 -5.32 6.99
N LYS A 129 20.30 -6.21 6.96
CA LYS A 129 19.18 -6.14 6.00
C LYS A 129 18.51 -4.76 6.07
N GLY A 130 18.15 -4.29 7.27
CA GLY A 130 17.53 -2.98 7.47
C GLY A 130 18.39 -1.81 7.00
N MET A 131 19.71 -1.84 7.30
CA MET A 131 20.65 -0.80 6.83
C MET A 131 20.76 -0.80 5.29
N LYS A 132 20.69 -1.95 4.63
CA LYS A 132 20.67 -2.03 3.16
C LYS A 132 19.41 -1.41 2.57
N ILE A 133 18.26 -1.64 3.19
CA ILE A 133 17.00 -1.01 2.78
C ILE A 133 17.09 0.50 2.93
N GLN A 134 17.57 1.00 4.09
CA GLN A 134 17.78 2.42 4.30
C GLN A 134 18.72 3.01 3.24
N ALA A 135 19.83 2.34 2.94
CA ALA A 135 20.78 2.77 1.92
C ALA A 135 20.14 2.85 0.52
N ALA A 136 19.32 1.87 0.15
CA ALA A 136 18.62 1.86 -1.13
C ALA A 136 17.60 3.00 -1.24
N ILE A 137 16.82 3.24 -0.18
CA ILE A 137 15.85 4.33 -0.15
C ILE A 137 16.55 5.69 -0.22
N ILE A 138 17.62 5.92 0.57
CA ILE A 138 18.40 7.17 0.54
C ILE A 138 18.93 7.44 -0.87
N LEU A 139 19.51 6.43 -1.53
CA LEU A 139 19.99 6.57 -2.91
C LEU A 139 18.85 6.90 -3.87
N ALA A 140 17.72 6.25 -3.73
CA ALA A 140 16.55 6.47 -4.58
C ALA A 140 15.98 7.88 -4.42
N VAL A 141 15.72 8.35 -3.19
CA VAL A 141 15.11 9.67 -2.96
C VAL A 141 16.10 10.82 -3.25
N SER A 142 17.42 10.56 -3.16
CA SER A 142 18.44 11.55 -3.53
C SER A 142 18.52 11.77 -5.05
N SER A 143 17.88 10.95 -5.87
CA SER A 143 17.74 11.19 -7.31
C SER A 143 16.58 12.12 -7.67
N HIS A 144 15.82 12.63 -6.69
CA HIS A 144 14.62 13.44 -6.87
C HIS A 144 13.66 12.85 -7.89
N PRO A 145 13.20 11.60 -7.69
CA PRO A 145 12.30 10.97 -8.64
C PRO A 145 10.93 11.62 -8.59
N GLN A 146 10.26 11.69 -9.74
CA GLN A 146 8.84 12.05 -9.78
C GLN A 146 7.97 10.90 -9.27
N TYR A 147 8.41 9.66 -9.49
CA TYR A 147 7.72 8.43 -9.06
C TYR A 147 8.68 7.52 -8.30
N LEU A 148 8.36 7.22 -7.05
CA LEU A 148 9.12 6.31 -6.21
C LEU A 148 8.34 4.99 -6.05
N LEU A 149 8.96 3.88 -6.45
CA LEU A 149 8.39 2.54 -6.32
C LEU A 149 9.08 1.78 -5.20
N LEU A 150 8.32 1.30 -4.21
CA LEU A 150 8.82 0.60 -3.03
C LEU A 150 8.19 -0.80 -2.94
N ASP A 151 8.98 -1.86 -3.15
CA ASP A 151 8.50 -3.24 -3.11
C ASP A 151 8.82 -3.89 -1.76
N GLU A 152 7.80 -4.05 -0.90
CA GLU A 152 7.88 -4.67 0.45
C GLU A 152 9.03 -4.13 1.33
N THR A 153 9.39 -2.85 1.14
CA THR A 153 10.58 -2.26 1.75
C THR A 153 10.45 -1.98 3.24
N PHE A 154 9.22 -1.86 3.76
CA PHE A 154 8.99 -1.56 5.19
C PHE A 154 9.17 -2.79 6.08
N ASP A 155 8.99 -4.01 5.56
CA ASP A 155 9.06 -5.26 6.32
C ASP A 155 10.44 -5.53 6.97
N GLY A 156 11.49 -4.98 6.39
CA GLY A 156 12.86 -5.15 6.88
C GLY A 156 13.35 -4.05 7.81
N LEU A 157 12.50 -3.07 8.18
CA LEU A 157 12.86 -1.94 9.03
C LEU A 157 12.29 -2.13 10.45
N ASP A 158 13.09 -1.76 11.45
CA ASP A 158 12.55 -1.62 12.81
C ASP A 158 11.54 -0.45 12.89
N PRO A 159 10.67 -0.41 13.92
CA PRO A 159 9.59 0.59 14.00
C PRO A 159 10.08 2.04 13.98
N VAL A 160 11.25 2.34 14.55
CA VAL A 160 11.80 3.71 14.59
C VAL A 160 12.27 4.13 13.20
N MET A 161 13.01 3.26 12.52
CA MET A 161 13.52 3.53 11.16
C MET A 161 12.36 3.54 10.14
N ARG A 162 11.36 2.69 10.32
CA ARG A 162 10.14 2.71 9.50
C ARG A 162 9.45 4.07 9.57
N ASN A 163 9.23 4.60 10.77
CA ASN A 163 8.62 5.93 10.96
C ASN A 163 9.49 7.05 10.36
N LEU A 164 10.80 6.95 10.47
CA LEU A 164 11.71 7.94 9.89
C LEU A 164 11.62 7.96 8.35
N VAL A 165 11.64 6.77 7.72
CA VAL A 165 11.47 6.63 6.26
C VAL A 165 10.10 7.14 5.83
N LYS A 166 9.04 6.78 6.55
CA LYS A 166 7.68 7.23 6.30
C LYS A 166 7.58 8.75 6.29
N ASN A 167 8.06 9.40 7.35
CA ASN A 167 8.02 10.87 7.44
C ASN A 167 8.80 11.54 6.30
N MET A 168 9.97 11.01 5.95
CA MET A 168 10.78 11.50 4.83
C MET A 168 10.03 11.37 3.49
N VAL A 169 9.39 10.23 3.25
CA VAL A 169 8.62 9.98 2.02
C VAL A 169 7.40 10.89 1.96
N CYS A 170 6.61 11.02 3.05
CA CYS A 170 5.48 11.92 3.13
C CYS A 170 5.88 13.39 2.87
N GLN A 171 7.00 13.83 3.46
CA GLN A 171 7.53 15.17 3.22
C GLN A 171 7.89 15.40 1.75
N ASP A 172 8.50 14.42 1.08
CA ASP A 172 8.81 14.52 -0.35
C ASP A 172 7.54 14.55 -1.23
N VAL A 173 6.48 13.86 -0.83
CA VAL A 173 5.17 13.93 -1.51
C VAL A 173 4.60 15.35 -1.40
N GLU A 174 4.61 15.92 -0.18
CA GLU A 174 4.07 17.27 0.09
C GLU A 174 4.91 18.37 -0.56
N ASP A 175 6.23 18.35 -0.41
CA ASP A 175 7.12 19.42 -0.83
C ASP A 175 7.46 19.37 -2.32
N ASN A 176 7.58 18.17 -2.90
CA ASN A 176 8.08 17.95 -4.26
C ASN A 176 7.04 17.36 -5.22
N ASN A 177 5.80 17.16 -4.78
CA ASN A 177 4.75 16.51 -5.55
C ASN A 177 5.18 15.13 -6.07
N MET A 178 6.01 14.42 -5.28
CA MET A 178 6.45 13.06 -5.59
C MET A 178 5.27 12.10 -5.47
N THR A 179 5.15 11.17 -6.39
CA THR A 179 4.16 10.08 -6.30
C THR A 179 4.85 8.82 -5.83
N VAL A 180 4.28 8.15 -4.85
CA VAL A 180 4.84 6.93 -4.28
C VAL A 180 3.90 5.76 -4.52
N ILE A 181 4.43 4.66 -5.03
CA ILE A 181 3.71 3.39 -5.12
C ILE A 181 4.43 2.40 -4.22
N MET A 182 3.74 1.90 -3.21
CA MET A 182 4.34 0.97 -2.27
C MET A 182 3.51 -0.30 -2.12
N THR A 183 4.20 -1.42 -2.00
CA THR A 183 3.57 -2.72 -1.76
C THR A 183 3.85 -3.21 -0.36
N SER A 184 2.86 -3.85 0.25
CA SER A 184 3.00 -4.57 1.50
C SER A 184 2.04 -5.76 1.53
N HIS A 185 2.32 -6.76 2.35
CA HIS A 185 1.36 -7.80 2.70
C HIS A 185 0.55 -7.42 3.95
N SER A 186 0.89 -6.34 4.64
CA SER A 186 0.24 -5.83 5.85
C SER A 186 -0.58 -4.56 5.56
N LEU A 187 -1.88 -4.63 5.78
CA LEU A 187 -2.78 -3.47 5.67
C LEU A 187 -2.42 -2.36 6.68
N ARG A 188 -1.98 -2.74 7.88
CA ARG A 188 -1.60 -1.78 8.93
C ARG A 188 -0.45 -0.88 8.52
N GLU A 189 0.49 -1.40 7.74
CA GLU A 189 1.63 -0.60 7.26
C GLU A 189 1.20 0.48 6.28
N LEU A 190 0.21 0.18 5.44
CA LEU A 190 -0.31 1.09 4.44
C LEU A 190 -1.32 2.09 5.02
N GLU A 191 -2.09 1.66 6.03
CA GLU A 191 -3.21 2.42 6.62
C GLU A 191 -2.85 3.83 7.06
N ASP A 192 -1.68 3.98 7.67
CA ASP A 192 -1.22 5.27 8.21
C ASP A 192 -0.34 6.06 7.24
N THR A 193 -0.10 5.57 6.03
CA THR A 193 0.86 6.16 5.10
C THR A 193 0.23 6.52 3.77
N CYS A 194 -0.70 5.69 3.29
CA CYS A 194 -1.22 5.81 1.94
C CYS A 194 -2.48 6.69 1.90
N ASP A 195 -2.68 7.34 0.77
CA ASP A 195 -3.91 8.07 0.44
C ASP A 195 -4.92 7.13 -0.21
N GLN A 196 -4.42 6.27 -1.09
CA GLN A 196 -5.19 5.29 -1.86
C GLN A 196 -4.70 3.88 -1.60
N LEU A 197 -5.61 2.93 -1.64
CA LEU A 197 -5.31 1.51 -1.47
C LEU A 197 -5.89 0.69 -2.61
N ALA A 198 -5.07 -0.25 -3.11
CA ALA A 198 -5.47 -1.25 -4.08
C ALA A 198 -5.25 -2.66 -3.54
N LEU A 199 -6.21 -3.57 -3.74
CA LEU A 199 -6.04 -4.99 -3.47
C LEU A 199 -5.74 -5.74 -4.75
N LEU A 200 -4.59 -6.43 -4.75
CA LEU A 200 -4.24 -7.39 -5.78
C LEU A 200 -4.46 -8.83 -5.28
N HIS A 201 -5.27 -9.60 -6.01
CA HIS A 201 -5.52 -11.02 -5.71
C HIS A 201 -5.42 -11.85 -6.98
N LYS A 202 -4.56 -12.89 -6.97
CA LYS A 202 -4.33 -13.80 -8.13
C LYS A 202 -4.08 -13.05 -9.45
N GLY A 203 -3.30 -11.98 -9.38
CA GLY A 203 -2.94 -11.16 -10.53
C GLY A 203 -3.97 -10.09 -10.92
N GLY A 204 -5.20 -10.16 -10.43
CA GLY A 204 -6.27 -9.20 -10.71
C GLY A 204 -6.39 -8.12 -9.63
N LEU A 205 -6.78 -6.92 -10.06
CA LEU A 205 -7.16 -5.83 -9.16
C LEU A 205 -8.61 -6.07 -8.71
N VAL A 206 -8.81 -6.24 -7.41
CA VAL A 206 -10.11 -6.61 -6.83
C VAL A 206 -10.81 -5.39 -6.25
N LEU A 207 -10.05 -4.52 -5.60
CA LEU A 207 -10.55 -3.31 -4.94
C LEU A 207 -9.55 -2.18 -5.16
N GLU A 208 -10.05 -0.98 -5.41
CA GLU A 208 -9.29 0.27 -5.42
C GLU A 208 -10.15 1.37 -4.81
N SER A 209 -9.64 2.07 -3.80
CA SER A 209 -10.38 3.14 -3.12
C SER A 209 -9.44 4.07 -2.35
N ASP A 210 -9.90 5.27 -2.07
CA ASP A 210 -9.28 6.15 -1.10
C ASP A 210 -9.41 5.54 0.32
N ILE A 211 -8.36 5.63 1.12
CA ILE A 211 -8.36 5.09 2.49
C ILE A 211 -9.40 5.78 3.36
N LEU A 212 -9.59 7.09 3.16
CA LEU A 212 -10.60 7.84 3.90
C LEU A 212 -12.01 7.34 3.60
N ASP A 213 -12.31 7.08 2.32
CA ASP A 213 -13.60 6.55 1.89
C ASP A 213 -13.83 5.14 2.45
N LEU A 214 -12.81 4.27 2.43
CA LEU A 214 -12.88 2.96 3.05
C LEU A 214 -13.19 3.04 4.55
N LYS A 215 -12.50 3.92 5.29
CA LYS A 215 -12.69 4.08 6.73
C LYS A 215 -14.04 4.68 7.11
N THR A 216 -14.66 5.43 6.23
CA THR A 216 -15.94 6.11 6.50
C THR A 216 -17.14 5.38 5.94
N SER A 217 -16.96 4.49 4.97
CA SER A 217 -18.04 3.75 4.30
C SER A 217 -18.72 2.73 5.21
N LEU A 218 -17.96 2.12 6.11
CA LEU A 218 -18.44 1.07 7.01
C LEU A 218 -18.19 1.44 8.48
N PHE A 219 -19.11 1.03 9.34
CA PHE A 219 -18.96 1.21 10.78
C PHE A 219 -19.64 0.06 11.55
N LYS A 220 -19.14 -0.19 12.74
CA LYS A 220 -19.64 -1.23 13.65
C LYS A 220 -20.55 -0.62 14.69
N ILE A 221 -21.70 -1.22 14.86
CA ILE A 221 -22.66 -0.85 15.90
C ILE A 221 -22.75 -1.97 16.92
N GLN A 222 -22.60 -1.62 18.19
CA GLN A 222 -22.97 -2.47 19.30
C GLN A 222 -24.28 -1.94 19.88
N ILE A 223 -25.32 -2.77 19.80
CA ILE A 223 -26.66 -2.35 20.24
C ILE A 223 -27.32 -3.44 21.09
N ALA A 224 -28.04 -3.01 22.12
CA ALA A 224 -28.86 -3.89 22.94
C ALA A 224 -30.17 -3.19 23.31
N PHE A 225 -31.23 -3.98 23.42
CA PHE A 225 -32.54 -3.52 23.91
C PHE A 225 -32.94 -4.29 25.16
N VAL A 226 -33.81 -3.70 25.97
CA VAL A 226 -34.38 -4.36 27.14
C VAL A 226 -35.29 -5.52 26.73
N GLU A 227 -36.05 -5.32 25.66
CA GLU A 227 -36.93 -6.33 25.10
C GLU A 227 -36.19 -7.26 24.13
N LYS A 228 -36.76 -8.44 23.89
CA LYS A 228 -36.21 -9.38 22.90
C LYS A 228 -36.37 -8.83 21.51
N TYR A 229 -35.31 -8.85 20.75
CA TYR A 229 -35.26 -8.39 19.36
C TYR A 229 -34.44 -9.36 18.50
N ASP A 230 -34.59 -9.27 17.18
CA ASP A 230 -33.83 -10.02 16.20
C ASP A 230 -33.38 -9.11 15.02
N ARG A 231 -32.80 -9.70 13.99
CA ARG A 231 -32.30 -8.96 12.82
C ARG A 231 -33.38 -8.17 12.10
N SER A 232 -34.65 -8.62 12.11
CA SER A 232 -35.74 -7.97 11.36
C SER A 232 -36.03 -6.54 11.86
N MET A 233 -35.64 -6.22 13.11
CA MET A 233 -35.77 -4.88 13.67
C MET A 233 -34.94 -3.83 12.90
N PHE A 234 -33.95 -4.27 12.16
CA PHE A 234 -33.03 -3.44 11.40
C PHE A 234 -33.27 -3.52 9.88
N ASP A 235 -34.41 -4.07 9.46
CA ASP A 235 -34.81 -4.06 8.06
C ASP A 235 -34.93 -2.60 7.57
N GLY A 236 -34.27 -2.29 6.46
CA GLY A 236 -34.17 -0.92 5.92
C GLY A 236 -32.78 -0.28 6.07
N PHE A 237 -31.86 -0.89 6.81
CA PHE A 237 -30.46 -0.54 6.83
C PHE A 237 -29.63 -1.48 5.94
N ASP A 238 -28.58 -0.96 5.35
CA ASP A 238 -27.61 -1.78 4.58
C ASP A 238 -26.67 -2.51 5.54
N ILE A 239 -27.03 -3.74 5.89
CA ILE A 239 -26.34 -4.58 6.88
C ILE A 239 -25.48 -5.60 6.14
N LEU A 240 -24.17 -5.48 6.28
CA LEU A 240 -23.21 -6.45 5.75
C LEU A 240 -23.07 -7.67 6.65
N HIS A 241 -22.97 -7.42 7.97
CA HIS A 241 -22.83 -8.51 8.95
C HIS A 241 -23.68 -8.26 10.19
N PHE A 242 -24.30 -9.32 10.72
CA PHE A 242 -25.08 -9.29 11.95
C PHE A 242 -24.72 -10.48 12.82
N SER A 243 -24.25 -10.22 14.03
CA SER A 243 -24.01 -11.25 15.05
C SER A 243 -24.60 -10.82 16.39
N LYS A 244 -25.15 -11.78 17.13
CA LYS A 244 -25.76 -11.54 18.43
C LYS A 244 -25.10 -12.43 19.47
N HIS A 245 -24.57 -11.81 20.53
CA HIS A 245 -23.98 -12.49 21.67
C HIS A 245 -24.75 -12.11 22.94
N GLY A 246 -25.61 -13.00 23.40
CA GLY A 246 -26.50 -12.72 24.54
C GLY A 246 -27.53 -11.64 24.18
N SER A 247 -27.51 -10.51 24.92
CA SER A 247 -28.38 -9.35 24.70
C SER A 247 -27.80 -8.29 23.76
N VAL A 248 -26.50 -8.38 23.42
CA VAL A 248 -25.82 -7.39 22.58
C VAL A 248 -25.67 -7.91 21.16
N SER A 249 -26.05 -7.10 20.19
CA SER A 249 -25.79 -7.36 18.77
C SER A 249 -24.62 -6.49 18.30
N ASN A 250 -23.74 -7.11 17.50
CA ASN A 250 -22.72 -6.43 16.73
C ASN A 250 -23.19 -6.42 15.25
N ILE A 251 -23.29 -5.24 14.68
CA ILE A 251 -23.81 -5.04 13.34
C ILE A 251 -22.81 -4.22 12.56
N ILE A 252 -22.44 -4.69 11.38
CA ILE A 252 -21.63 -3.92 10.43
C ILE A 252 -22.60 -3.34 9.40
N MET A 253 -22.60 -2.03 9.28
CA MET A 253 -23.49 -1.29 8.39
C MET A 253 -22.71 -0.39 7.43
N ARG A 254 -23.29 -0.21 6.25
CA ARG A 254 -22.83 0.75 5.26
C ARG A 254 -23.80 1.95 5.24
N GLY A 255 -23.27 3.15 5.05
CA GLY A 255 -24.07 4.36 4.86
C GLY A 255 -23.60 5.56 5.66
N ASP A 256 -24.48 6.56 5.78
CA ASP A 256 -24.22 7.74 6.59
C ASP A 256 -24.32 7.42 8.08
N LYS A 257 -23.17 7.46 8.74
CA LYS A 257 -23.02 7.12 10.16
C LYS A 257 -23.93 7.98 11.06
N GLU A 258 -24.09 9.27 10.76
CA GLU A 258 -24.85 10.21 11.57
C GLU A 258 -26.35 9.95 11.42
N ALA A 259 -26.83 9.77 10.20
CA ALA A 259 -28.24 9.47 9.89
C ALA A 259 -28.65 8.11 10.52
N VAL A 260 -27.81 7.09 10.42
CA VAL A 260 -28.03 5.77 11.05
C VAL A 260 -28.05 5.89 12.57
N ALA A 261 -27.12 6.65 13.14
CA ALA A 261 -27.06 6.86 14.60
C ALA A 261 -28.32 7.53 15.16
N GLU A 262 -28.83 8.56 14.48
CA GLU A 262 -30.08 9.23 14.86
C GLU A 262 -31.28 8.29 14.81
N HIS A 263 -31.39 7.50 13.74
CA HIS A 263 -32.48 6.53 13.60
C HIS A 263 -32.45 5.49 14.72
N LEU A 264 -31.27 4.92 14.99
CA LEU A 264 -31.11 3.91 16.05
C LEU A 264 -31.37 4.50 17.45
N LYS A 265 -30.97 5.75 17.73
CA LYS A 265 -31.30 6.43 19.00
C LYS A 265 -32.81 6.60 19.19
N ALA A 266 -33.55 6.86 18.10
CA ALA A 266 -35.01 6.98 18.17
C ALA A 266 -35.70 5.66 18.59
N MET A 267 -35.06 4.51 18.36
CA MET A 267 -35.53 3.18 18.79
C MET A 267 -35.35 2.93 20.30
N LYS A 268 -34.70 3.86 21.03
CA LYS A 268 -34.46 3.83 22.48
C LYS A 268 -33.72 2.56 22.95
N PRO A 269 -32.56 2.23 22.39
CA PRO A 269 -31.78 1.10 22.85
C PRO A 269 -31.26 1.32 24.26
N ALA A 270 -31.03 0.22 25.00
CA ALA A 270 -30.37 0.26 26.31
C ALA A 270 -28.87 0.50 26.19
N ILE A 271 -28.27 0.04 25.12
CA ILE A 271 -26.86 0.27 24.73
C ILE A 271 -26.83 0.63 23.25
N LEU A 272 -26.09 1.67 22.92
CA LEU A 272 -25.78 2.05 21.53
C LEU A 272 -24.37 2.64 21.47
N ASP A 273 -23.43 1.87 20.97
CA ASP A 273 -22.06 2.31 20.71
C ASP A 273 -21.76 2.17 19.22
N ILE A 274 -21.17 3.21 18.63
CA ILE A 274 -20.76 3.21 17.25
C ILE A 274 -19.23 3.25 17.24
N LEU A 275 -18.64 2.18 16.77
CA LEU A 275 -17.20 1.96 16.78
C LEU A 275 -16.65 2.08 15.35
N PRO A 276 -15.47 2.70 15.18
CA PRO A 276 -14.77 2.62 13.91
C PRO A 276 -14.37 1.17 13.66
N LEU A 277 -14.31 0.80 12.38
CA LEU A 277 -13.67 -0.44 11.94
C LEU A 277 -12.19 -0.17 11.66
N THR A 278 -11.36 -1.17 11.92
CA THR A 278 -10.00 -1.17 11.38
C THR A 278 -10.05 -1.38 9.86
N LEU A 279 -9.04 -0.93 9.16
CA LEU A 279 -8.97 -1.14 7.71
C LEU A 279 -9.00 -2.63 7.34
N GLU A 280 -8.42 -3.49 8.18
CA GLU A 280 -8.47 -4.96 8.02
C GLU A 280 -9.91 -5.50 8.10
N GLU A 281 -10.71 -4.99 9.05
CA GLU A 281 -12.12 -5.37 9.16
C GLU A 281 -12.94 -4.88 7.95
N VAL A 282 -12.78 -3.60 7.57
CA VAL A 282 -13.43 -3.03 6.38
C VAL A 282 -13.12 -3.87 5.15
N PHE A 283 -11.85 -4.18 5.00
CA PHE A 283 -11.36 -4.95 3.86
C PHE A 283 -11.94 -6.37 3.79
N THR A 284 -12.02 -7.04 4.95
CA THR A 284 -12.63 -8.37 5.05
C THR A 284 -14.09 -8.35 4.63
N TYR A 285 -14.87 -7.38 5.12
CA TYR A 285 -16.29 -7.26 4.78
C TYR A 285 -16.52 -6.85 3.32
N GLU A 286 -15.72 -5.95 2.76
CA GLU A 286 -15.80 -5.60 1.33
C GLU A 286 -15.50 -6.82 0.44
N MET A 287 -14.50 -7.61 0.81
CA MET A 287 -14.15 -8.83 0.07
C MET A 287 -15.23 -9.91 0.15
N GLU A 288 -15.87 -10.07 1.30
CA GLU A 288 -17.01 -10.99 1.46
C GLU A 288 -18.19 -10.59 0.54
N THR A 289 -18.45 -9.28 0.41
CA THR A 289 -19.52 -8.79 -0.50
C THR A 289 -19.21 -9.06 -1.97
N LEU A 290 -17.91 -9.11 -2.34
CA LEU A 290 -17.45 -9.46 -3.68
C LEU A 290 -17.42 -10.98 -3.93
N GLY A 291 -17.85 -11.78 -2.94
CA GLY A 291 -17.89 -13.25 -3.04
C GLY A 291 -16.57 -13.95 -2.74
N TYR A 292 -15.59 -13.25 -2.20
CA TYR A 292 -14.35 -13.85 -1.74
C TYR A 292 -14.51 -14.31 -0.28
N VAL A 293 -14.44 -15.61 -0.05
CA VAL A 293 -14.41 -16.16 1.32
C VAL A 293 -12.98 -16.08 1.83
N PHE A 294 -12.71 -15.09 2.66
CA PHE A 294 -11.44 -15.01 3.38
C PHE A 294 -11.47 -15.95 4.59
N ASN A 295 -10.53 -16.88 4.65
CA ASN A 295 -10.27 -17.61 5.88
C ASN A 295 -9.33 -16.74 6.74
N PRO A 296 -9.78 -16.15 7.86
CA PRO A 296 -8.95 -15.26 8.70
C PRO A 296 -7.64 -15.91 9.15
N GLU A 297 -7.58 -17.24 9.19
CA GLU A 297 -6.38 -17.99 9.57
C GLU A 297 -5.19 -17.84 8.60
N ILE A 298 -5.39 -17.25 7.43
CA ILE A 298 -4.30 -17.04 6.45
C ILE A 298 -3.40 -15.88 6.88
N PHE A 299 -3.94 -14.87 7.56
CA PHE A 299 -3.18 -13.70 8.03
C PHE A 299 -2.60 -13.88 9.43
N GLU A 300 -3.16 -14.79 10.27
CA GLU A 300 -2.68 -15.02 11.65
C GLU A 300 -1.50 -16.01 11.75
N LYS A 301 -1.18 -16.76 10.71
CA LYS A 301 -0.13 -17.82 10.79
C LYS A 301 1.29 -17.32 10.57
N GLU A 302 1.51 -16.13 10.04
CA GLU A 302 2.86 -15.59 9.81
C GLU A 302 3.46 -14.83 11.00
N ASP A 303 2.65 -14.40 11.97
CA ASP A 303 3.13 -13.73 13.21
C ASP A 303 3.68 -14.68 14.30
N ARG A 304 3.77 -15.99 14.04
CA ARG A 304 4.25 -17.01 15.00
C ARG A 304 5.44 -17.86 14.52
N ALA A 305 6.15 -17.46 13.49
CA ALA A 305 7.35 -18.17 13.03
C ALA A 305 8.63 -17.35 13.23
#